data_d752426c99dbca2ebbfc587bf877f905
#
_entry.id   d752426c99dbca2ebbfc587bf877f905
#
_cell.length_a   1.000
_cell.length_b   1.000
_cell.length_c   1.000
_cell.angle_alpha   90.00
_cell.angle_beta   90.00
_cell.angle_gamma   90.00
#
_symmetry.space_group_name_H-M   'P 1'
#
loop_
_entity.id
_entity.type
_entity.pdbx_description
1 polymer ?
#
loop_
_entity_poly.entity_id
_entity_poly.type
_entity_poly.pdbx_seq_one_letter_code
_entity_poly.pdbx_strand_id
1 'polypeptide(L)'
;MGKEVCRTGAAKLAHIFYFMFIGEFHYTLDDKGRLSVPVGYRTELSNGAVVTRGLDHTLFLYPKKQWESLAEKIAAMPLSQADTRAFARLMLAGAMEVSIDRSGRITIPEYLRTYAGLNKRVVVSGLFDRMEIWDEDSWQTYVAKTEAHGDEIAERLGPIGL
;
A
#
# COMPACT_ATOMS: atom_id res chain seq x y z
N MET A 1 -12.55 -11.76 -53.24
CA MET A 1 -13.22 -10.78 -52.32
C MET A 1 -13.37 -11.44 -50.98
N GLY A 2 -12.36 -11.29 -50.11
CA GLY A 2 -12.31 -11.84 -48.76
C GLY A 2 -12.63 -10.74 -47.76
N LYS A 3 -13.64 -10.99 -46.93
CA LYS A 3 -14.02 -10.10 -45.84
C LYS A 3 -13.02 -10.29 -44.68
N GLU A 4 -12.18 -9.32 -44.46
CA GLU A 4 -11.46 -9.18 -43.19
C GLU A 4 -12.46 -8.84 -42.07
N VAL A 5 -12.71 -9.79 -41.22
CA VAL A 5 -13.47 -9.58 -39.97
C VAL A 5 -12.50 -9.00 -38.94
N CYS A 6 -12.72 -7.75 -38.63
CA CYS A 6 -12.06 -6.98 -37.59
C CYS A 6 -12.13 -7.71 -36.22
N ARG A 7 -11.03 -8.36 -35.80
CA ARG A 7 -10.86 -8.98 -34.46
C ARG A 7 -10.07 -8.04 -33.55
N THR A 8 -10.57 -6.84 -33.35
CA THR A 8 -9.93 -5.88 -32.44
C THR A 8 -10.92 -5.40 -31.38
N GLY A 9 -11.15 -6.19 -30.39
CA GLY A 9 -12.01 -5.77 -29.26
C GLY A 9 -11.99 -6.71 -28.06
N ALA A 10 -11.81 -8.01 -28.29
CA ALA A 10 -11.96 -9.00 -27.23
C ALA A 10 -10.66 -9.31 -26.44
N ALA A 11 -9.50 -8.95 -26.95
CA ALA A 11 -8.21 -9.27 -26.31
C ALA A 11 -7.77 -8.26 -25.26
N LYS A 12 -8.40 -7.09 -25.14
CA LYS A 12 -8.06 -6.07 -24.13
C LYS A 12 -8.85 -6.18 -22.84
N LEU A 13 -9.89 -7.00 -22.78
CA LEU A 13 -10.72 -7.19 -21.59
C LEU A 13 -10.29 -8.38 -20.70
N ALA A 14 -9.34 -9.19 -21.13
CA ALA A 14 -8.97 -10.43 -20.43
C ALA A 14 -7.84 -10.28 -19.39
N HIS A 15 -7.35 -9.09 -19.10
CA HIS A 15 -6.25 -8.86 -18.14
C HIS A 15 -6.56 -7.85 -17.05
N ILE A 16 -7.83 -7.66 -16.70
CA ILE A 16 -8.18 -6.99 -15.47
C ILE A 16 -8.52 -8.06 -14.42
N PHE A 17 -7.61 -8.97 -14.15
CA PHE A 17 -7.55 -9.55 -12.83
C PHE A 17 -6.97 -8.47 -11.93
N TYR A 18 -7.84 -7.69 -11.30
CA TYR A 18 -7.43 -6.83 -10.20
C TYR A 18 -6.89 -7.76 -9.12
N PHE A 19 -5.58 -7.82 -9.02
CA PHE A 19 -4.97 -8.44 -7.86
C PHE A 19 -5.31 -7.55 -6.67
N MET A 20 -5.93 -8.15 -5.66
CA MET A 20 -6.33 -7.44 -4.44
C MET A 20 -5.43 -7.88 -3.29
N PHE A 21 -4.83 -6.91 -2.64
CA PHE A 21 -4.20 -7.16 -1.35
C PHE A 21 -5.29 -7.17 -0.27
N ILE A 22 -5.52 -8.29 0.36
CA ILE A 22 -6.51 -8.47 1.44
C ILE A 22 -5.95 -9.36 2.53
N GLY A 23 -6.38 -9.13 3.76
CA GLY A 23 -5.98 -9.94 4.91
C GLY A 23 -4.92 -9.30 5.78
N GLU A 24 -4.67 -9.90 6.90
CA GLU A 24 -3.77 -9.48 7.96
C GLU A 24 -2.71 -10.56 8.18
N PHE A 25 -1.46 -10.16 8.23
CA PHE A 25 -0.32 -11.07 8.35
C PHE A 25 0.65 -10.56 9.40
N HIS A 26 1.02 -11.43 10.33
CA HIS A 26 1.94 -11.12 11.41
C HIS A 26 3.35 -11.60 11.07
N TYR A 27 4.32 -10.72 11.16
CA TYR A 27 5.71 -11.00 10.84
C TYR A 27 6.67 -10.43 11.88
N THR A 28 7.91 -10.86 11.78
CA THR A 28 9.01 -10.30 12.55
C THR A 28 9.94 -9.52 11.63
N LEU A 29 10.24 -8.29 12.02
CA LEU A 29 11.27 -7.46 11.40
C LEU A 29 12.63 -7.93 11.94
N ASP A 30 13.59 -8.19 11.07
CA ASP A 30 14.93 -8.57 11.50
C ASP A 30 15.80 -7.34 11.85
N ASP A 31 16.96 -7.59 12.45
CA ASP A 31 17.88 -6.52 12.91
C ASP A 31 18.42 -5.65 11.76
N LYS A 32 18.34 -6.13 10.52
CA LYS A 32 18.69 -5.37 9.29
C LYS A 32 17.51 -4.63 8.68
N GLY A 33 16.35 -4.63 9.33
CA GLY A 33 15.14 -4.00 8.83
C GLY A 33 14.47 -4.75 7.68
N ARG A 34 14.69 -6.07 7.56
CA ARG A 34 14.08 -6.88 6.51
C ARG A 34 12.78 -7.48 7.00
N LEU A 35 11.75 -7.34 6.17
CA LEU A 35 10.40 -7.82 6.40
C LEU A 35 9.99 -8.82 5.33
N SER A 36 9.43 -9.95 5.73
CA SER A 36 8.84 -10.91 4.79
C SER A 36 7.58 -10.36 4.14
N VAL A 37 7.49 -10.56 2.82
CA VAL A 37 6.27 -10.27 2.05
C VAL A 37 5.41 -11.53 2.01
N PRO A 38 4.10 -11.43 2.26
CA PRO A 38 3.17 -12.57 2.10
C PRO A 38 3.35 -13.25 0.74
N VAL A 39 3.42 -14.57 0.72
CA VAL A 39 3.76 -15.35 -0.49
C VAL A 39 2.86 -15.00 -1.66
N GLY A 40 1.55 -14.87 -1.41
CA GLY A 40 0.57 -14.52 -2.44
C GLY A 40 0.77 -13.13 -3.07
N TYR A 41 1.56 -12.24 -2.46
CA TYR A 41 1.75 -10.86 -2.92
C TYR A 41 3.07 -10.64 -3.66
N ARG A 42 3.98 -11.62 -3.60
CA ARG A 42 5.34 -11.49 -4.16
C ARG A 42 5.34 -11.29 -5.67
N THR A 43 4.43 -11.92 -6.38
CA THR A 43 4.31 -11.79 -7.84
C THR A 43 3.99 -10.35 -8.24
N GLU A 44 3.07 -9.69 -7.55
CA GLU A 44 2.68 -8.31 -7.83
C GLU A 44 3.79 -7.30 -7.53
N LEU A 45 4.65 -7.62 -6.58
CA LEU A 45 5.80 -6.79 -6.21
C LEU A 45 7.09 -7.16 -6.96
N SER A 46 7.06 -8.18 -7.81
CA SER A 46 8.26 -8.69 -8.50
C SER A 46 8.91 -7.67 -9.44
N ASN A 47 8.12 -6.73 -9.98
CA ASN A 47 8.59 -5.64 -10.84
C ASN A 47 9.05 -4.39 -10.05
N GLY A 48 9.23 -4.51 -8.74
CA GLY A 48 9.56 -3.42 -7.84
C GLY A 48 8.36 -2.97 -7.02
N ALA A 49 8.66 -2.41 -5.89
CA ALA A 49 7.68 -1.85 -4.96
C ALA A 49 8.19 -0.52 -4.41
N VAL A 50 7.29 0.28 -3.87
CA VAL A 50 7.63 1.53 -3.21
C VAL A 50 7.03 1.54 -1.82
N VAL A 51 7.87 1.75 -0.82
CA VAL A 51 7.46 1.97 0.56
C VAL A 51 7.54 3.47 0.87
N THR A 52 6.50 4.00 1.52
CA THR A 52 6.43 5.41 1.88
C THR A 52 5.75 5.60 3.23
N ARG A 53 5.80 6.84 3.75
CA ARG A 53 5.01 7.21 4.92
C ARG A 53 3.54 7.13 4.60
N GLY A 54 2.79 6.45 5.46
CA GLY A 54 1.33 6.43 5.42
C GLY A 54 0.71 7.42 6.39
N LEU A 55 -0.58 7.31 6.58
CA LEU A 55 -1.31 8.02 7.62
C LEU A 55 -1.32 7.17 8.90
N ASP A 56 -1.76 7.73 10.02
CA ASP A 56 -1.85 7.04 11.32
C ASP A 56 -0.53 6.39 11.78
N HIS A 57 0.62 6.99 11.43
CA HIS A 57 1.95 6.48 11.74
C HIS A 57 2.21 5.06 11.19
N THR A 58 1.74 4.77 9.99
CA THR A 58 1.99 3.53 9.28
C THR A 58 2.94 3.73 8.10
N LEU A 59 3.32 2.63 7.45
CA LEU A 59 3.93 2.68 6.13
C LEU A 59 2.96 2.13 5.09
N PHE A 60 2.94 2.76 3.92
CA PHE A 60 2.27 2.22 2.75
C PHE A 60 3.28 1.53 1.84
N LEU A 61 2.94 0.35 1.37
CA LEU A 61 3.71 -0.42 0.40
C LEU A 61 2.86 -0.66 -0.83
N TYR A 62 3.30 -0.09 -1.96
CA TYR A 62 2.64 -0.19 -3.25
C TYR A 62 3.47 -1.00 -4.24
N PRO A 63 2.85 -1.78 -5.13
CA PRO A 63 3.48 -2.17 -6.38
C PRO A 63 3.89 -0.92 -7.17
N LYS A 64 5.01 -0.98 -7.88
CA LYS A 64 5.59 0.19 -8.59
C LYS A 64 4.57 0.89 -9.49
N LYS A 65 3.78 0.13 -10.25
CA LYS A 65 2.77 0.68 -11.16
C LYS A 65 1.67 1.47 -10.44
N GLN A 66 1.16 0.95 -9.32
CA GLN A 66 0.16 1.63 -8.51
C GLN A 66 0.74 2.90 -7.87
N TRP A 67 1.98 2.83 -7.42
CA TRP A 67 2.69 3.99 -6.90
C TRP A 67 2.83 5.10 -7.95
N GLU A 68 3.26 4.77 -9.16
CA GLU A 68 3.41 5.74 -10.27
C GLU A 68 2.09 6.50 -10.50
N SER A 69 0.96 5.78 -10.60
CA SER A 69 -0.36 6.39 -10.78
C SER A 69 -0.76 7.31 -9.61
N LEU A 70 -0.45 6.93 -8.37
CA LEU A 70 -0.72 7.77 -7.19
C LEU A 70 0.20 8.99 -7.17
N ALA A 71 1.48 8.81 -7.44
CA ALA A 71 2.48 9.86 -7.44
C ALA A 71 2.16 10.96 -8.48
N GLU A 72 1.70 10.58 -9.68
CA GLU A 72 1.23 11.51 -10.70
C GLU A 72 0.06 12.35 -10.20
N LYS A 73 -0.93 11.74 -9.52
CA LYS A 73 -2.07 12.46 -8.93
C LYS A 73 -1.62 13.45 -7.86
N ILE A 74 -0.72 13.03 -6.97
CA ILE A 74 -0.18 13.89 -5.91
C ILE A 74 0.61 15.05 -6.53
N ALA A 75 1.45 14.80 -7.53
CA ALA A 75 2.25 15.80 -8.20
C ALA A 75 1.40 16.83 -8.97
N ALA A 76 0.23 16.43 -9.45
CA ALA A 76 -0.71 17.32 -10.16
C ALA A 76 -1.55 18.21 -9.23
N MET A 77 -1.47 18.04 -7.91
CA MET A 77 -2.24 18.83 -6.95
C MET A 77 -1.74 20.29 -6.91
N PRO A 78 -2.64 21.27 -6.62
CA PRO A 78 -2.28 22.69 -6.59
C PRO A 78 -1.20 23.02 -5.57
N LEU A 79 -0.05 23.56 -6.01
CA LEU A 79 1.05 23.94 -5.13
C LEU A 79 0.78 25.21 -4.30
N SER A 80 -0.30 25.94 -4.61
CA SER A 80 -0.70 27.14 -3.87
C SER A 80 -1.14 26.86 -2.44
N GLN A 81 -1.68 25.66 -2.18
CA GLN A 81 -2.18 25.27 -0.86
C GLN A 81 -1.07 24.65 0.00
N ALA A 82 -0.97 25.10 1.25
CA ALA A 82 0.05 24.63 2.19
C ALA A 82 -0.09 23.13 2.50
N ASP A 83 -1.32 22.65 2.71
CA ASP A 83 -1.59 21.24 3.03
C ASP A 83 -1.25 20.32 1.88
N THR A 84 -1.52 20.73 0.64
CA THR A 84 -1.12 19.98 -0.56
C THR A 84 0.38 19.81 -0.64
N ARG A 85 1.14 20.89 -0.39
CA ARG A 85 2.61 20.82 -0.38
C ARG A 85 3.13 19.94 0.75
N ALA A 86 2.50 20.00 1.93
CA ALA A 86 2.87 19.18 3.08
C ALA A 86 2.62 17.71 2.81
N PHE A 87 1.45 17.37 2.25
CA PHE A 87 1.08 16.00 1.89
C PHE A 87 1.99 15.45 0.79
N ALA A 88 2.27 16.23 -0.25
CA ALA A 88 3.20 15.82 -1.30
C ALA A 88 4.60 15.53 -0.75
N ARG A 89 5.11 16.34 0.17
CA ARG A 89 6.40 16.10 0.83
C ARG A 89 6.36 14.84 1.71
N LEU A 90 5.28 14.63 2.46
CA LEU A 90 5.11 13.44 3.29
C LEU A 90 5.20 12.16 2.45
N MET A 91 4.43 12.11 1.37
CA MET A 91 4.29 10.92 0.53
C MET A 91 5.45 10.75 -0.45
N LEU A 92 5.76 11.79 -1.25
CA LEU A 92 6.75 11.65 -2.34
C LEU A 92 8.18 11.69 -1.82
N ALA A 93 8.53 12.64 -0.94
CA ALA A 93 9.87 12.73 -0.38
C ALA A 93 10.15 11.62 0.64
N GLY A 94 9.11 11.02 1.21
CA GLY A 94 9.22 9.86 2.10
C GLY A 94 9.41 8.54 1.38
N ALA A 95 9.15 8.47 0.08
CA ALA A 95 9.12 7.23 -0.68
C ALA A 95 10.53 6.67 -0.95
N MET A 96 10.62 5.34 -0.91
CA MET A 96 11.80 4.57 -1.27
C MET A 96 11.40 3.38 -2.13
N GLU A 97 12.06 3.24 -3.27
CA GLU A 97 11.91 2.03 -4.10
C GLU A 97 12.63 0.86 -3.41
N VAL A 98 11.93 -0.26 -3.31
CA VAL A 98 12.43 -1.49 -2.70
C VAL A 98 12.20 -2.68 -3.64
N SER A 99 13.04 -3.70 -3.51
CA SER A 99 12.89 -4.94 -4.25
C SER A 99 12.80 -6.13 -3.31
N ILE A 100 12.11 -7.17 -3.75
CA ILE A 100 12.02 -8.42 -3.00
C ILE A 100 13.32 -9.21 -3.21
N ASP A 101 13.95 -9.62 -2.12
CA ASP A 101 15.13 -10.49 -2.16
C ASP A 101 14.75 -11.95 -2.49
N ARG A 102 15.77 -12.80 -2.70
CA ARG A 102 15.57 -14.23 -3.01
C ARG A 102 14.81 -15.00 -1.92
N SER A 103 14.78 -14.49 -0.71
CA SER A 103 14.03 -15.07 0.42
C SER A 103 12.62 -14.51 0.55
N GLY A 104 12.17 -13.65 -0.37
CA GLY A 104 10.84 -13.06 -0.35
C GLY A 104 10.67 -11.93 0.65
N ARG A 105 11.74 -11.16 0.94
CA ARG A 105 11.76 -10.06 1.90
C ARG A 105 12.08 -8.75 1.21
N ILE A 106 11.57 -7.66 1.78
CA ILE A 106 11.98 -6.28 1.47
C ILE A 106 12.80 -5.70 2.63
N THR A 107 13.66 -4.73 2.35
CA THR A 107 14.36 -3.98 3.39
C THR A 107 13.69 -2.63 3.57
N ILE A 108 13.23 -2.34 4.79
CA ILE A 108 12.61 -1.07 5.14
C ILE A 108 13.69 -0.13 5.69
N PRO A 109 13.89 1.06 5.07
CA PRO A 109 14.86 2.04 5.54
C PRO A 109 14.61 2.48 6.99
N GLU A 110 15.66 2.79 7.70
CA GLU A 110 15.60 3.15 9.12
C GLU A 110 14.68 4.35 9.39
N TYR A 111 14.75 5.40 8.57
CA TYR A 111 13.91 6.59 8.76
C TYR A 111 12.40 6.29 8.62
N LEU A 112 12.02 5.30 7.80
CA LEU A 112 10.63 4.85 7.68
C LEU A 112 10.24 3.99 8.89
N ARG A 113 11.11 3.10 9.34
CA ARG A 113 10.88 2.32 10.56
C ARG A 113 10.67 3.22 11.77
N THR A 114 11.50 4.25 11.90
CA THR A 114 11.39 5.25 12.96
C THR A 114 10.08 6.04 12.86
N TYR A 115 9.70 6.47 11.66
CA TYR A 115 8.43 7.20 11.43
C TYR A 115 7.21 6.40 11.90
N ALA A 116 7.17 5.11 11.56
CA ALA A 116 6.05 4.24 11.91
C ALA A 116 6.21 3.55 13.29
N GLY A 117 7.28 3.86 14.03
CA GLY A 117 7.55 3.26 15.34
C GLY A 117 7.68 1.75 15.30
N LEU A 118 8.15 1.18 14.16
CA LEU A 118 8.22 -0.26 13.99
C LEU A 118 9.22 -0.88 14.93
N ASN A 119 8.75 -1.79 15.76
CA ASN A 119 9.54 -2.65 16.62
C ASN A 119 9.78 -4.02 15.94
N LYS A 120 10.05 -5.03 16.74
CA LYS A 120 10.35 -6.37 16.25
C LYS A 120 9.14 -7.05 15.60
N ARG A 121 7.94 -6.87 16.15
CA ARG A 121 6.72 -7.47 15.64
C ARG A 121 5.94 -6.45 14.82
N VAL A 122 5.53 -6.86 13.65
CA VAL A 122 4.82 -6.01 12.69
C VAL A 122 3.64 -6.73 12.08
N VAL A 123 2.64 -5.97 11.70
CA VAL A 123 1.47 -6.43 10.95
C VAL A 123 1.52 -5.85 9.55
N VAL A 124 1.30 -6.72 8.56
CA VAL A 124 1.11 -6.33 7.17
C VAL A 124 -0.36 -6.54 6.83
N SER A 125 -1.10 -5.48 6.60
CA SER A 125 -2.52 -5.51 6.22
C SER A 125 -2.70 -5.16 4.76
N GLY A 126 -3.48 -5.96 4.04
CA GLY A 126 -3.83 -5.72 2.64
C GLY A 126 -5.06 -4.84 2.53
N LEU A 127 -4.97 -3.77 1.74
CA LEU A 127 -6.02 -2.77 1.54
C LEU A 127 -6.25 -2.53 0.05
N PHE A 128 -6.64 -3.58 -0.67
CA PHE A 128 -6.98 -3.63 -2.08
C PHE A 128 -5.81 -3.29 -3.02
N ASP A 129 -5.41 -2.04 -3.13
CA ASP A 129 -4.36 -1.54 -4.05
C ASP A 129 -2.98 -1.38 -3.41
N ARG A 130 -2.91 -1.53 -2.09
CA ARG A 130 -1.69 -1.39 -1.29
C ARG A 130 -1.68 -2.31 -0.08
N MET A 131 -0.54 -2.37 0.54
CA MET A 131 -0.40 -2.91 1.90
C MET A 131 -0.03 -1.79 2.86
N GLU A 132 -0.44 -1.94 4.11
CA GLU A 132 0.01 -1.13 5.22
C GLU A 132 0.89 -1.96 6.14
N ILE A 133 1.95 -1.34 6.65
CA ILE A 133 2.87 -1.97 7.60
C ILE A 133 2.76 -1.19 8.91
N TRP A 134 2.37 -1.90 9.94
CA TRP A 134 2.11 -1.38 11.28
C TRP A 134 3.06 -2.02 12.30
N ASP A 135 3.40 -1.27 13.35
CA ASP A 135 3.82 -1.90 14.59
C ASP A 135 2.66 -2.73 15.19
N GLU A 136 2.94 -3.93 15.70
CA GLU A 136 1.88 -4.84 16.13
C GLU A 136 1.04 -4.27 17.28
N ASP A 137 1.66 -3.63 18.27
CA ASP A 137 0.94 -3.07 19.43
C ASP A 137 0.06 -1.87 19.00
N SER A 138 0.56 -1.06 18.07
CA SER A 138 -0.21 0.05 17.46
C SER A 138 -1.40 -0.48 16.65
N TRP A 139 -1.21 -1.54 15.89
CA TRP A 139 -2.28 -2.19 15.13
C TRP A 139 -3.39 -2.72 16.04
N GLN A 140 -3.02 -3.46 17.09
CA GLN A 140 -3.98 -4.00 18.05
C GLN A 140 -4.80 -2.89 18.72
N THR A 141 -4.15 -1.79 19.11
CA THR A 141 -4.82 -0.62 19.69
C THR A 141 -5.79 0.02 18.70
N TYR A 142 -5.37 0.18 17.44
CA TYR A 142 -6.19 0.76 16.37
C TYR A 142 -7.42 -0.12 16.08
N VAL A 143 -7.23 -1.42 15.91
CA VAL A 143 -8.30 -2.38 15.63
C VAL A 143 -9.31 -2.42 16.78
N ALA A 144 -8.87 -2.54 18.02
CA ALA A 144 -9.77 -2.57 19.20
C ALA A 144 -10.63 -1.30 19.28
N LYS A 145 -10.05 -0.13 19.03
CA LYS A 145 -10.77 1.14 18.99
C LYS A 145 -11.76 1.19 17.83
N THR A 146 -11.38 0.72 16.67
CA THR A 146 -12.23 0.74 15.47
C THR A 146 -13.39 -0.23 15.60
N GLU A 147 -13.15 -1.46 16.08
CA GLU A 147 -14.19 -2.46 16.31
C GLU A 147 -15.23 -1.99 17.34
N ALA A 148 -14.79 -1.31 18.40
CA ALA A 148 -15.71 -0.76 19.42
C ALA A 148 -16.69 0.30 18.87
N HIS A 149 -16.37 0.92 17.72
CA HIS A 149 -17.16 1.99 17.09
C HIS A 149 -17.58 1.65 15.65
N GLY A 150 -17.50 0.39 15.26
CA GLY A 150 -17.72 -0.04 13.86
C GLY A 150 -19.08 0.39 13.32
N ASP A 151 -20.14 0.19 14.09
CA ASP A 151 -21.51 0.55 13.67
C ASP A 151 -21.66 2.05 13.47
N GLU A 152 -21.14 2.88 14.39
CA GLU A 152 -21.16 4.34 14.27
C GLU A 152 -20.36 4.84 13.06
N ILE A 153 -19.24 4.18 12.76
CA ILE A 153 -18.42 4.49 11.57
C ILE A 153 -19.22 4.16 10.31
N ALA A 154 -19.85 2.98 10.26
CA ALA A 154 -20.65 2.55 9.11
C ALA A 154 -21.84 3.50 8.87
N GLU A 155 -22.56 3.92 9.92
CA GLU A 155 -23.66 4.89 9.82
C GLU A 155 -23.20 6.23 9.25
N ARG A 156 -22.02 6.72 9.67
CA ARG A 156 -21.45 7.98 9.13
C ARG A 156 -21.01 7.87 7.66
N LEU A 157 -20.69 6.68 7.20
CA LEU A 157 -20.30 6.41 5.80
C LEU A 157 -21.50 6.08 4.90
N GLY A 158 -22.66 5.78 5.45
CA GLY A 158 -23.88 5.48 4.70
C GLY A 158 -24.21 6.47 3.59
N PRO A 159 -24.03 7.81 3.76
CA PRO A 159 -24.24 8.79 2.69
C PRO A 159 -23.26 8.66 1.51
N ILE A 160 -22.15 7.93 1.68
CA ILE A 160 -21.13 7.69 0.64
C ILE A 160 -21.47 6.45 -0.20
N GLY A 161 -22.53 5.72 0.15
CA GLY A 161 -23.04 4.59 -0.62
C GLY A 161 -22.40 3.25 -0.28
N LEU A 162 -21.97 3.09 0.96
CA LEU A 162 -21.53 1.80 1.55
C LEU A 162 -22.67 1.16 2.29
#